data_ef290cf72b805882ab8f759bed74bb60
#
_entry.id   ef290cf72b805882ab8f759bed74bb60
#
_cell.length_a   1.000
_cell.length_b   1.000
_cell.length_c   1.000
_cell.angle_alpha   90.00
_cell.angle_beta   90.00
_cell.angle_gamma   90.00
#
_symmetry.space_group_name_H-M   'P 1'
#
loop_
_entity.id
_entity.type
_entity.pdbx_description
1 polymer ?
#
loop_
_entity_poly.entity_id
_entity_poly.type
_entity_poly.pdbx_seq_one_letter_code
_entity_poly.pdbx_strand_id
1 'polypeptide(L)'
;MKFVELFDNDMKPKWDIIENIPQFAALKTTKQSNTWHKEGDALRHTRFVVENMQIGLDEQNIDNYSAYYLIMMSAALCHDLGKATSTKW
;
A
#
# COMPACT_ATOMS: atom_id res chain seq x y z
N MET A 1 -0.46 9.87 13.18
CA MET A 1 0.18 8.56 13.01
C MET A 1 1.34 8.67 12.03
N LYS A 2 2.47 8.08 12.36
CA LYS A 2 3.63 8.07 11.47
C LYS A 2 3.61 6.81 10.63
N PHE A 3 4.08 6.91 9.38
CA PHE A 3 4.10 5.76 8.50
C PHE A 3 4.90 4.58 9.04
N VAL A 4 5.97 4.86 9.80
CA VAL A 4 6.79 3.80 10.35
C VAL A 4 5.97 2.88 11.27
N GLU A 5 4.90 3.39 11.87
CA GLU A 5 4.04 2.61 12.75
C GLU A 5 3.15 1.61 12.00
N LEU A 6 3.08 1.74 10.70
CA LEU A 6 2.29 0.83 9.86
C LEU A 6 3.09 -0.40 9.40
N PHE A 7 4.36 -0.45 9.78
CA PHE A 7 5.24 -1.56 9.39
C PHE A 7 5.83 -2.21 10.63
N ASP A 8 6.07 -3.51 10.55
CA ASP A 8 6.71 -4.22 11.66
C ASP A 8 8.25 -4.08 11.58
N ASN A 9 8.96 -4.81 12.44
CA ASN A 9 10.42 -4.72 12.50
C ASN A 9 11.10 -5.16 11.22
N ASP A 10 10.45 -5.97 10.41
CA ASP A 10 10.95 -6.42 9.12
C ASP A 10 10.42 -5.59 7.96
N MET A 11 9.81 -4.46 8.27
CA MET A 11 9.20 -3.56 7.30
C MET A 11 8.06 -4.20 6.52
N LYS A 12 7.40 -5.19 7.13
CA LYS A 12 6.19 -5.77 6.54
C LYS A 12 4.98 -4.95 6.98
N PRO A 13 4.06 -4.65 6.07
CA PRO A 13 2.89 -3.85 6.41
C PRO A 13 2.00 -4.57 7.43
N LYS A 14 1.52 -3.81 8.39
CA LYS A 14 0.57 -4.33 9.38
C LYS A 14 -0.84 -4.15 8.83
N TRP A 15 -1.25 -5.06 7.97
CA TRP A 15 -2.52 -4.92 7.26
C TRP A 15 -3.73 -4.88 8.18
N ASP A 16 -3.69 -5.57 9.31
CA ASP A 16 -4.77 -5.54 10.28
C ASP A 16 -5.00 -4.14 10.85
N ILE A 17 -3.93 -3.33 10.94
CA ILE A 17 -4.04 -1.94 11.37
C ILE A 17 -4.42 -1.06 10.19
N ILE A 18 -3.72 -1.24 9.07
CA ILE A 18 -3.89 -0.40 7.89
C ILE A 18 -5.32 -0.43 7.38
N GLU A 19 -5.91 -1.62 7.29
CA GLU A 19 -7.25 -1.75 6.73
C GLU A 19 -8.35 -1.14 7.61
N ASN A 20 -8.03 -0.80 8.86
CA ASN A 20 -8.96 -0.13 9.75
C ASN A 20 -8.78 1.39 9.78
N ILE A 21 -7.78 1.92 9.09
CA ILE A 21 -7.62 3.35 8.92
C ILE A 21 -8.65 3.82 7.89
N PRO A 22 -9.47 4.85 8.21
CA PRO A 22 -10.59 5.23 7.31
C PRO A 22 -10.19 5.44 5.85
N GLN A 23 -9.07 6.08 5.60
CA GLN A 23 -8.62 6.34 4.23
C GLN A 23 -8.33 5.04 3.46
N PHE A 24 -7.77 4.06 4.14
CA PHE A 24 -7.49 2.75 3.52
C PHE A 24 -8.73 1.87 3.50
N ALA A 25 -9.56 1.95 4.55
CA ALA A 25 -10.81 1.19 4.57
C ALA A 25 -11.71 1.57 3.40
N ALA A 26 -11.72 2.84 3.01
CA ALA A 26 -12.51 3.30 1.88
C ALA A 26 -12.11 2.62 0.57
N LEU A 27 -10.88 2.17 0.46
CA LEU A 27 -10.42 1.47 -0.75
C LEU A 27 -11.09 0.11 -0.93
N LYS A 28 -11.62 -0.47 0.14
CA LYS A 28 -12.32 -1.76 0.04
C LYS A 28 -13.58 -1.66 -0.83
N THR A 29 -14.19 -0.49 -0.85
CA THR A 29 -15.40 -0.28 -1.65
C THR A 29 -15.12 0.45 -2.95
N THR A 30 -13.85 0.77 -3.23
CA THR A 30 -13.45 1.43 -4.45
C THR A 30 -13.07 0.38 -5.47
N LYS A 31 -13.91 0.20 -6.49
CA LYS A 31 -13.67 -0.82 -7.50
C LYS A 31 -12.68 -0.33 -8.54
N GLN A 32 -11.84 -1.23 -8.98
CA GLN A 32 -11.02 -0.98 -10.15
C GLN A 32 -11.93 -1.02 -11.37
N SER A 33 -11.79 -0.05 -12.23
CA SER A 33 -12.69 0.11 -13.38
C SER A 33 -12.39 -0.86 -14.52
N ASN A 34 -11.35 -1.63 -14.41
CA ASN A 34 -10.86 -2.43 -15.51
C ASN A 34 -11.09 -3.91 -15.22
N THR A 35 -11.60 -4.62 -16.22
CA THR A 35 -11.86 -6.05 -16.10
C THR A 35 -10.61 -6.89 -15.97
N TRP A 36 -9.44 -6.33 -16.22
CA TRP A 36 -8.18 -7.03 -16.00
C TRP A 36 -7.87 -7.22 -14.53
N HIS A 37 -8.43 -6.38 -13.67
CA HIS A 37 -8.03 -6.36 -12.26
C HIS A 37 -8.74 -7.45 -11.50
N LYS A 38 -8.07 -8.58 -11.40
CA LYS A 38 -8.58 -9.73 -10.66
C LYS A 38 -8.44 -9.55 -9.17
N GLU A 39 -7.70 -8.54 -8.74
CA GLU A 39 -7.51 -8.24 -7.31
C GLU A 39 -8.79 -7.78 -6.63
N GLY A 40 -9.80 -7.39 -7.41
CA GLY A 40 -11.07 -6.95 -6.85
C GLY A 40 -11.07 -5.47 -6.52
N ASP A 41 -10.98 -5.13 -5.25
CA ASP A 41 -11.04 -3.74 -4.85
C ASP A 41 -9.67 -3.07 -4.84
N ALA A 42 -9.68 -1.75 -4.65
CA ALA A 42 -8.44 -0.97 -4.67
C ALA A 42 -7.51 -1.30 -3.52
N LEU A 43 -8.04 -1.76 -2.38
CA LEU A 43 -7.19 -2.14 -1.26
C LEU A 43 -6.38 -3.39 -1.58
N ARG A 44 -7.02 -4.39 -2.21
CA ARG A 44 -6.30 -5.60 -2.61
C ARG A 44 -5.22 -5.28 -3.62
N HIS A 45 -5.51 -4.38 -4.55
CA HIS A 45 -4.52 -3.93 -5.51
C HIS A 45 -3.35 -3.23 -4.81
N THR A 46 -3.65 -2.38 -3.82
CA THR A 46 -2.62 -1.70 -3.06
C THR A 46 -1.71 -2.70 -2.33
N ARG A 47 -2.30 -3.74 -1.74
CA ARG A 47 -1.49 -4.80 -1.10
C ARG A 47 -0.55 -5.45 -2.10
N PHE A 48 -1.06 -5.76 -3.28
CA PHE A 48 -0.25 -6.38 -4.32
C PHE A 48 0.92 -5.48 -4.71
N VAL A 49 0.67 -4.19 -4.90
CA VAL A 49 1.71 -3.23 -5.26
C VAL A 49 2.76 -3.10 -4.16
N VAL A 50 2.32 -3.03 -2.90
CA VAL A 50 3.24 -2.90 -1.77
C VAL A 50 4.12 -4.15 -1.65
N GLU A 51 3.52 -5.33 -1.79
CA GLU A 51 4.28 -6.57 -1.71
C GLU A 51 5.33 -6.67 -2.82
N ASN A 52 4.96 -6.26 -4.03
CA ASN A 52 5.92 -6.27 -5.13
C ASN A 52 7.02 -5.22 -4.95
N MET A 53 6.69 -4.06 -4.38
CA MET A 53 7.69 -3.06 -4.06
C MET A 53 8.72 -3.63 -3.08
N GLN A 54 8.25 -4.33 -2.05
CA GLN A 54 9.14 -4.91 -1.06
C GLN A 54 10.06 -5.96 -1.67
N ILE A 55 9.51 -6.82 -2.52
CA ILE A 55 10.30 -7.82 -3.22
C ILE A 55 11.40 -7.16 -4.04
N GLY A 56 11.05 -6.11 -4.79
CA GLY A 56 12.01 -5.39 -5.61
C GLY A 56 13.13 -4.75 -4.80
N LEU A 57 12.76 -4.12 -3.67
CA LEU A 57 13.75 -3.48 -2.81
C LEU A 57 14.70 -4.52 -2.21
N ASP A 58 14.16 -5.66 -1.78
CA ASP A 58 14.96 -6.73 -1.18
C ASP A 58 15.89 -7.35 -2.23
N GLU A 59 15.43 -7.52 -3.45
CA GLU A 59 16.25 -8.05 -4.52
C GLU A 59 17.41 -7.13 -4.89
N GLN A 60 17.23 -5.83 -4.70
CA GLN A 60 18.30 -4.85 -4.92
C GLN A 60 19.18 -4.65 -3.70
N ASN A 61 18.96 -5.45 -2.66
CA ASN A 61 19.74 -5.38 -1.42
C ASN A 61 19.66 -4.01 -0.74
N ILE A 62 18.50 -3.36 -0.86
CA ILE A 62 18.26 -2.10 -0.17
C ILE A 62 18.04 -2.42 1.31
N ASP A 63 18.75 -1.71 2.19
CA ASP A 63 18.62 -1.89 3.62
C ASP A 63 17.21 -1.53 4.08
N ASN A 64 16.50 -2.50 4.68
CA ASN A 64 15.12 -2.27 5.12
C ASN A 64 14.99 -1.33 6.31
N TYR A 65 16.10 -0.93 6.92
CA TYR A 65 16.09 0.10 7.95
C TYR A 65 16.45 1.48 7.40
N SER A 66 16.69 1.59 6.10
CA SER A 66 17.04 2.88 5.51
C SER A 66 15.80 3.76 5.31
N ALA A 67 16.01 5.07 5.29
CA ALA A 67 14.93 6.01 4.99
C ALA A 67 14.39 5.79 3.57
N TYR A 68 15.25 5.42 2.64
CA TYR A 68 14.84 5.15 1.27
C TYR A 68 13.82 4.03 1.20
N TYR A 69 14.06 2.93 1.93
CA TYR A 69 13.14 1.79 1.98
C TYR A 69 11.78 2.25 2.51
N LEU A 70 11.78 2.99 3.62
CA LEU A 70 10.54 3.49 4.22
C LEU A 70 9.78 4.41 3.25
N ILE A 71 10.50 5.30 2.58
CA ILE A 71 9.88 6.23 1.62
C ILE A 71 9.23 5.46 0.48
N MET A 72 9.92 4.49 -0.08
CA MET A 72 9.39 3.71 -1.20
C MET A 72 8.19 2.87 -0.79
N MET A 73 8.26 2.22 0.38
CA MET A 73 7.14 1.44 0.89
C MET A 73 5.93 2.32 1.17
N SER A 74 6.16 3.49 1.75
CA SER A 74 5.08 4.43 2.05
C SER A 74 4.46 4.96 0.77
N ALA A 75 5.27 5.27 -0.25
CA ALA A 75 4.75 5.72 -1.53
C ALA A 75 3.87 4.66 -2.19
N ALA A 76 4.31 3.40 -2.16
CA ALA A 76 3.53 2.31 -2.71
C ALA A 76 2.19 2.15 -1.97
N LEU A 77 2.24 2.26 -0.64
CA LEU A 77 1.05 2.12 0.19
C LEU A 77 0.03 3.23 -0.10
N CYS A 78 0.51 4.43 -0.36
CA CYS A 78 -0.37 5.59 -0.49
C CYS A 78 -0.76 5.91 -1.93
N HIS A 79 -0.24 5.19 -2.91
CA HIS A 79 -0.39 5.62 -4.30
C HIS A 79 -1.83 5.71 -4.78
N ASP A 80 -2.73 4.91 -4.18
CA ASP A 80 -4.13 4.89 -4.59
C ASP A 80 -5.08 5.51 -3.57
N LEU A 81 -4.54 6.17 -2.52
CA LEU A 81 -5.41 6.71 -1.47
C LEU A 81 -6.45 7.70 -1.97
N GLY A 82 -6.15 8.41 -3.04
CA GLY A 82 -7.06 9.40 -3.58
C GLY A 82 -8.23 8.84 -4.37
N LYS A 83 -8.20 7.57 -4.73
CA LYS A 83 -9.22 7.01 -5.62
C LYS A 83 -10.62 7.08 -5.03
N ALA A 84 -10.76 6.83 -3.73
CA ALA A 84 -12.07 6.82 -3.09
C ALA A 84 -12.70 8.20 -3.04
N THR A 85 -11.89 9.26 -3.06
CA THR A 85 -12.36 10.64 -2.95
C THR A 85 -12.28 11.40 -4.26
N SER A 86 -11.54 10.88 -5.23
CA SER A 86 -11.26 11.59 -6.48
C SER A 86 -11.92 10.95 -7.70
N THR A 87 -12.88 10.09 -7.48
CA THR A 87 -13.52 9.35 -8.56
C THR A 87 -14.40 10.19 -9.48
N LYS A 88 -14.57 11.45 -9.13
CA LYS A 88 -15.44 12.33 -9.91
C LYS A 88 -14.74 13.01 -11.08
N TRP A 89 -13.44 13.02 -11.08
CA TRP A 89 -12.68 13.72 -12.10
C TRP A 89 -12.53 12.99 -13.41
#